data_974f4ec006a23d80fb1386a5b84f7b60
#
_entry.id   974f4ec006a23d80fb1386a5b84f7b60
#
_cell.length_a   1.000
_cell.length_b   1.000
_cell.length_c   1.000
_cell.angle_alpha   90.00
_cell.angle_beta   90.00
_cell.angle_gamma   90.00
#
_symmetry.space_group_name_H-M   'P 1'
#
loop_
_entity.id
_entity.type
_entity.pdbx_description
1 polymer ?
#
loop_
_entity_poly.entity_id
_entity_poly.type
_entity_poly.pdbx_seq_one_letter_code
_entity_poly.pdbx_strand_id
1 'polypeptide(L)'
;MVGNQEGIGILKLECPQSHPVGRILKEAPHQAVVYDPGAQVGPRRFWPDEDEQPNFKAHCRYCDKPVGEVTTTLQSRLATLIDDAGATTGTATMQYV
;
A
#
# COMPACT_ATOMS: atom_id res chain seq x y z
N MET A 1 -7.19 -22.84 13.72
CA MET A 1 -8.25 -21.90 13.55
C MET A 1 -7.94 -20.92 12.47
N VAL A 2 -8.91 -20.77 11.70
CA VAL A 2 -8.73 -20.05 10.48
C VAL A 2 -8.88 -18.55 10.59
N GLY A 3 -9.48 -18.05 11.62
CA GLY A 3 -9.70 -16.63 11.77
C GLY A 3 -8.44 -15.79 11.94
N ASN A 4 -7.30 -16.45 12.08
CA ASN A 4 -6.05 -15.75 12.37
C ASN A 4 -5.50 -14.97 11.19
N GLN A 5 -5.98 -15.26 9.99
CA GLN A 5 -5.49 -14.59 8.80
C GLN A 5 -6.21 -13.28 8.51
N GLU A 6 -7.30 -13.04 9.19
CA GLU A 6 -8.08 -11.83 8.94
C GLU A 6 -7.30 -10.60 9.34
N GLY A 7 -7.35 -9.59 8.51
CA GLY A 7 -6.72 -8.32 8.79
C GLY A 7 -5.23 -8.25 8.47
N ILE A 8 -4.67 -9.31 7.89
CA ILE A 8 -3.26 -9.36 7.54
C ILE A 8 -3.12 -9.31 6.03
N GLY A 9 -2.32 -8.40 5.53
CA GLY A 9 -2.10 -8.31 4.10
C GLY A 9 -1.05 -7.29 3.74
N ILE A 10 -0.46 -7.46 2.56
CA ILE A 10 0.55 -6.55 2.02
C ILE A 10 0.15 -6.19 0.61
N LEU A 11 0.04 -4.90 0.32
CA LEU A 11 -0.19 -4.40 -1.03
C LEU A 11 1.05 -3.63 -1.47
N LYS A 12 1.81 -4.21 -2.38
CA LYS A 12 3.00 -3.56 -2.93
C LYS A 12 2.57 -2.48 -3.89
N LEU A 13 3.22 -1.33 -3.82
CA LEU A 13 2.92 -0.18 -4.67
C LEU A 13 4.05 0.01 -5.67
N GLU A 14 3.70 0.20 -6.94
CA GLU A 14 4.66 0.36 -8.01
C GLU A 14 4.29 1.54 -8.88
N CYS A 15 5.31 2.15 -9.50
CA CYS A 15 5.08 3.17 -10.51
C CYS A 15 4.64 2.52 -11.83
N PRO A 16 4.21 3.32 -12.84
CA PRO A 16 3.81 2.74 -14.13
C PRO A 16 4.90 1.93 -14.83
N GLN A 17 6.15 2.10 -14.43
CA GLN A 17 7.28 1.32 -14.98
C GLN A 17 7.62 0.12 -14.10
N SER A 18 6.76 -0.22 -13.14
CA SER A 18 6.91 -1.36 -12.23
C SER A 18 8.06 -1.21 -11.24
N HIS A 19 8.53 -0.01 -10.98
CA HIS A 19 9.50 0.22 -9.92
C HIS A 19 8.81 0.26 -8.58
N PRO A 20 9.40 -0.35 -7.52
CA PRO A 20 8.78 -0.32 -6.20
C PRO A 20 8.84 1.09 -5.61
N VAL A 21 7.71 1.57 -5.12
CA VAL A 21 7.63 2.87 -4.45
C VAL A 21 7.20 2.72 -3.00
N GLY A 22 7.05 1.49 -2.53
CA GLY A 22 6.67 1.21 -1.16
C GLY A 22 5.58 0.16 -1.10
N ARG A 23 4.97 0.06 0.07
CA ARG A 23 3.88 -0.88 0.29
C ARG A 23 3.01 -0.39 1.43
N ILE A 24 1.73 -0.75 1.38
CA ILE A 24 0.84 -0.57 2.51
C ILE A 24 0.55 -1.96 3.05
N LEU A 25 0.58 -2.11 4.37
CA LEU A 25 0.47 -3.42 4.97
C LEU A 25 -0.20 -3.35 6.32
N LYS A 26 -0.75 -4.49 6.71
CA LYS A 26 -1.30 -4.72 8.03
C LYS A 26 -0.71 -6.02 8.53
N GLU A 27 0.08 -5.93 9.60
CA GLU A 27 0.88 -7.05 10.08
C GLU A 27 0.15 -7.94 11.10
N ALA A 28 -0.94 -7.45 11.65
CA ALA A 28 -1.75 -8.23 12.59
C ALA A 28 -3.19 -7.76 12.52
N PRO A 29 -4.17 -8.61 12.85
CA PRO A 29 -5.58 -8.26 12.70
C PRO A 29 -6.01 -7.01 13.46
N HIS A 30 -5.36 -6.73 14.58
CA HIS A 30 -5.72 -5.59 15.44
C HIS A 30 -4.82 -4.39 15.25
N GLN A 31 -3.88 -4.45 14.31
CA GLN A 31 -2.98 -3.32 14.06
C GLN A 31 -3.51 -2.44 12.95
N ALA A 32 -3.14 -1.16 13.01
CA ALA A 32 -3.48 -0.23 11.94
C ALA A 32 -2.64 -0.54 10.70
N VAL A 33 -3.16 -0.09 9.56
CA VAL A 33 -2.41 -0.17 8.31
C VAL A 33 -1.28 0.85 8.35
N VAL A 34 -0.12 0.47 7.83
CA VAL A 34 1.03 1.37 7.75
C VAL A 34 1.55 1.42 6.32
N TYR A 35 2.17 2.54 5.99
CA TYR A 35 2.92 2.70 4.75
C TYR A 35 4.39 2.52 5.05
N ASP A 36 5.01 1.60 4.33
CA ASP A 36 6.44 1.32 4.43
C ASP A 36 7.06 1.69 3.08
N PRO A 37 7.96 2.69 3.05
CA PRO A 37 8.57 3.09 1.79
C PRO A 37 9.45 2.00 1.15
N GLY A 38 9.87 0.99 1.92
CA GLY A 38 10.64 -0.10 1.34
C GLY A 38 11.98 0.36 0.80
N ALA A 39 12.17 0.22 -0.51
CA ALA A 39 13.40 0.62 -1.17
C ALA A 39 13.58 2.14 -1.25
N GLN A 40 12.50 2.90 -1.04
CA GLN A 40 12.58 4.34 -0.97
C GLN A 40 13.06 4.75 0.41
N VAL A 41 13.62 5.95 0.52
CA VAL A 41 14.08 6.45 1.80
C VAL A 41 12.91 7.03 2.58
N GLY A 42 12.79 6.66 3.83
CA GLY A 42 11.76 7.22 4.70
C GLY A 42 11.31 6.26 5.78
N PRO A 43 10.72 6.77 6.85
CA PRO A 43 10.20 5.93 7.92
C PRO A 43 8.83 5.36 7.57
N ARG A 44 8.47 4.30 8.28
CA ARG A 44 7.10 3.80 8.25
C ARG A 44 6.19 4.81 8.93
N ARG A 45 4.95 4.88 8.47
CA ARG A 45 3.93 5.74 9.09
C ARG A 45 2.55 5.13 8.91
N PHE A 46 1.60 5.60 9.71
CA PHE A 46 0.24 5.14 9.55
C PHE A 46 -0.32 5.54 8.20
N TRP A 47 -1.18 4.70 7.68
CA TRP A 47 -1.80 4.94 6.37
C TRP A 47 -3.31 4.69 6.47
N PRO A 48 -4.17 5.54 5.90
CA PRO A 48 -3.79 6.81 5.28
C PRO A 48 -3.53 7.90 6.30
N ASP A 49 -2.67 8.82 5.95
CA ASP A 49 -2.45 10.03 6.70
C ASP A 49 -3.51 11.06 6.31
N GLU A 50 -3.72 12.06 7.15
CA GLU A 50 -4.66 13.13 6.84
C GLU A 50 -4.28 13.84 5.55
N ASP A 51 -3.00 14.00 5.29
CA ASP A 51 -2.51 14.68 4.10
C ASP A 51 -2.74 13.89 2.82
N GLU A 52 -3.04 12.64 2.92
CA GLU A 52 -3.18 11.77 1.75
C GLU A 52 -4.60 11.67 1.24
N GLN A 53 -5.56 12.23 1.94
CA GLN A 53 -6.92 12.16 1.49
C GLN A 53 -7.24 13.36 0.62
N PRO A 54 -7.90 13.14 -0.52
CA PRO A 54 -8.40 11.86 -1.05
C PRO A 54 -7.38 11.05 -1.84
N ASN A 55 -6.16 11.55 -2.03
CA ASN A 55 -5.17 10.91 -2.88
C ASN A 55 -3.89 10.59 -2.11
N PHE A 56 -3.42 9.36 -2.27
CA PHE A 56 -2.12 8.96 -1.77
C PHE A 56 -1.08 9.27 -2.83
N LYS A 57 0.05 9.85 -2.43
CA LYS A 57 1.13 10.23 -3.32
C LYS A 57 2.47 9.74 -2.81
N ALA A 58 3.33 9.37 -3.74
CA ALA A 58 4.69 8.96 -3.44
C ALA A 58 5.59 9.43 -4.57
N HIS A 59 6.89 9.29 -4.39
CA HIS A 59 7.86 9.69 -5.42
C HIS A 59 8.66 8.46 -5.83
N CYS A 60 8.66 8.14 -7.12
CA CYS A 60 9.47 7.05 -7.62
C CYS A 60 10.88 7.57 -7.88
N ARG A 61 11.85 7.09 -7.07
CA ARG A 61 13.23 7.55 -7.19
C ARG A 61 13.90 7.08 -8.47
N TYR A 62 13.40 5.99 -9.05
CA TYR A 62 13.98 5.45 -10.28
C TYR A 62 13.53 6.24 -11.50
N CYS A 63 12.27 6.68 -11.51
CA CYS A 63 11.73 7.49 -12.60
C CYS A 63 11.94 8.99 -12.35
N ASP A 64 12.23 9.35 -11.09
CA ASP A 64 12.33 10.74 -10.63
C ASP A 64 11.04 11.50 -10.92
N LYS A 65 9.90 10.86 -10.68
CA LYS A 65 8.59 11.45 -10.93
C LYS A 65 7.63 11.09 -9.81
N PRO A 66 6.70 11.99 -9.48
CA PRO A 66 5.67 11.67 -8.49
C PRO A 66 4.64 10.72 -9.07
N VAL A 67 4.14 9.85 -8.23
CA VAL A 67 3.08 8.91 -8.57
C VAL A 67 2.01 8.97 -7.50
N GLY A 68 0.80 8.59 -7.86
CA GLY A 68 -0.29 8.63 -6.91
C GLY A 68 -1.47 7.79 -7.36
N GLU A 69 -2.39 7.59 -6.43
CA GLU A 69 -3.63 6.88 -6.68
C GLU A 69 -4.65 7.35 -5.67
N VAL A 70 -5.92 7.18 -6.02
CA VAL A 70 -7.01 7.51 -5.10
C VAL A 70 -6.89 6.63 -3.86
N THR A 71 -6.89 7.24 -2.69
CA THR A 71 -6.68 6.54 -1.43
C THR A 71 -7.71 5.42 -1.22
N THR A 72 -8.97 5.68 -1.53
CA THR A 72 -10.02 4.66 -1.36
C THR A 72 -9.84 3.48 -2.30
N THR A 73 -9.26 3.69 -3.47
CA THR A 73 -8.95 2.59 -4.39
C THR A 73 -7.94 1.64 -3.77
N LEU A 74 -6.88 2.20 -3.18
CA LEU A 74 -5.86 1.39 -2.53
C LEU A 74 -6.42 0.67 -1.30
N GLN A 75 -7.26 1.35 -0.53
CA GLN A 75 -7.92 0.73 0.63
C GLN A 75 -8.77 -0.46 0.20
N SER A 76 -9.53 -0.32 -0.88
CA SER A 76 -10.37 -1.39 -1.38
C SER A 76 -9.55 -2.58 -1.85
N ARG A 77 -8.42 -2.31 -2.51
CA ARG A 77 -7.55 -3.39 -2.96
C ARG A 77 -6.94 -4.15 -1.80
N LEU A 78 -6.49 -3.43 -0.77
CA LEU A 78 -5.94 -4.08 0.41
C LEU A 78 -7.00 -4.90 1.13
N ALA A 79 -8.21 -4.35 1.27
CA ALA A 79 -9.31 -5.07 1.90
C ALA A 79 -9.65 -6.35 1.14
N THR A 80 -9.64 -6.30 -0.19
CA THR A 80 -9.90 -7.48 -0.99
C THR A 80 -8.84 -8.56 -0.78
N LEU A 81 -7.57 -8.16 -0.67
CA LEU A 81 -6.50 -9.10 -0.39
C LEU A 81 -6.68 -9.78 0.97
N ILE A 82 -7.06 -9.01 1.97
CA ILE A 82 -7.26 -9.54 3.32
C ILE A 82 -8.42 -10.53 3.34
N ASP A 83 -9.47 -10.23 2.59
CA ASP A 83 -10.67 -11.06 2.55
C ASP A 83 -10.50 -12.29 1.66
N ASP A 84 -9.57 -12.25 0.74
CA ASP A 84 -9.37 -13.33 -0.21
C ASP A 84 -8.53 -14.42 0.41
N ALA A 85 -9.15 -15.55 0.71
CA ALA A 85 -8.49 -16.65 1.38
C ALA A 85 -7.27 -17.12 0.58
N GLY A 86 -6.11 -17.05 1.21
CA GLY A 86 -4.87 -17.48 0.60
C GLY A 86 -4.10 -16.42 -0.16
N ALA A 87 -4.68 -15.24 -0.32
CA ALA A 87 -3.99 -14.14 -1.01
C ALA A 87 -3.67 -13.05 0.00
N THR A 88 -2.45 -13.04 0.52
CA THR A 88 -2.03 -12.06 1.50
C THR A 88 -1.08 -11.01 0.94
N THR A 89 -0.68 -11.14 -0.30
CA THR A 89 0.23 -10.19 -0.95
C THR A 89 -0.29 -9.90 -2.35
N GLY A 90 -0.33 -8.63 -2.70
CA GLY A 90 -0.73 -8.20 -4.03
C GLY A 90 0.09 -6.99 -4.46
N THR A 91 -0.22 -6.47 -5.64
CA THR A 91 0.49 -5.35 -6.23
C THR A 91 -0.52 -4.38 -6.82
N ALA A 92 -0.27 -3.09 -6.63
CA ALA A 92 -1.06 -2.03 -7.24
C ALA A 92 -0.12 -1.08 -7.97
N THR A 93 -0.47 -0.74 -9.21
CA THR A 93 0.30 0.21 -9.99
C THR A 93 -0.32 1.58 -9.84
N MET A 94 0.49 2.56 -9.43
CA MET A 94 0.04 3.94 -9.32
C MET A 94 0.31 4.68 -10.60
N GLN A 95 -0.34 5.83 -10.78
CA GLN A 95 -0.21 6.64 -11.98
C GLN A 95 0.73 7.80 -11.72
N TYR A 96 1.35 8.33 -12.78
CA TYR A 96 2.09 9.58 -12.68
C TYR A 96 1.12 10.73 -12.37
N VAL A 97 1.54 11.64 -11.54
CA VAL A 97 0.75 12.83 -11.18
C VAL A 97 1.49 14.11 -11.50
#